data_cc0084fce914880860f181fe9a4122c3
#
_entry.id   cc0084fce914880860f181fe9a4122c3
#
_cell.length_a   1.000
_cell.length_b   1.000
_cell.length_c   1.000
_cell.angle_alpha   90.00
_cell.angle_beta   90.00
_cell.angle_gamma   90.00
#
_symmetry.space_group_name_H-M   'P 1'
#
loop_
_entity.id
_entity.type
_entity.pdbx_description
1 polymer ?
#
loop_
_entity_poly.entity_id
_entity_poly.type
_entity_poly.pdbx_seq_one_letter_code
_entity_poly.pdbx_strand_id
1 'polypeptide(L)'
;MANAGWIFIALLVAIAGSTSVAYAQDGGMRATTSKGSLDILLEPEWNENGTVKFRTSFLNPGTNELHQHQDYDFKILQGGNEIFSAAKRLNQLLIHNAEGNITVPYKFEQNGDYVVEVDVLGLGSGPTLIPTDESVQFNIKVTPEFPAGMTAAVAGLVASAIILARKLK
;
A
#
# COMPACT_ATOMS: atom_id res chain seq x y z
N MET A 1 54.65 -30.46 -10.59
CA MET A 1 53.30 -30.89 -10.18
C MET A 1 52.55 -29.62 -9.79
N ALA A 2 51.73 -29.10 -10.65
CA ALA A 2 50.99 -27.86 -10.45
C ALA A 2 49.50 -28.17 -10.30
N ASN A 3 48.94 -27.90 -9.12
CA ASN A 3 47.52 -28.05 -8.85
C ASN A 3 46.77 -26.80 -9.37
N ALA A 4 45.96 -27.01 -10.40
CA ALA A 4 45.04 -26.00 -10.91
C ALA A 4 43.79 -25.98 -10.02
N GLY A 5 43.66 -24.92 -9.20
CA GLY A 5 42.42 -24.62 -8.42
C GLY A 5 41.38 -24.00 -9.36
N TRP A 6 40.25 -24.66 -9.49
CA TRP A 6 39.10 -24.14 -10.23
C TRP A 6 38.32 -23.15 -9.34
N ILE A 7 38.36 -21.86 -9.74
CA ILE A 7 37.56 -20.81 -9.11
C ILE A 7 36.19 -20.81 -9.78
N PHE A 8 35.16 -21.31 -9.10
CA PHE A 8 33.78 -21.13 -9.51
C PHE A 8 33.34 -19.72 -9.13
N ILE A 9 33.25 -18.83 -10.11
CA ILE A 9 32.62 -17.54 -9.95
C ILE A 9 31.08 -17.76 -10.09
N ALA A 10 30.37 -17.80 -8.99
CA ALA A 10 28.92 -17.78 -8.99
C ALA A 10 28.46 -16.35 -9.32
N LEU A 11 27.98 -16.12 -10.54
CA LEU A 11 27.35 -14.86 -10.97
C LEU A 11 25.95 -14.78 -10.35
N LEU A 12 25.83 -14.08 -9.23
CA LEU A 12 24.55 -13.77 -8.60
C LEU A 12 23.88 -12.64 -9.41
N VAL A 13 22.97 -12.98 -10.32
CA VAL A 13 22.13 -12.01 -11.01
C VAL A 13 21.08 -11.51 -10.01
N ALA A 14 21.35 -10.36 -9.37
CA ALA A 14 20.35 -9.64 -8.61
C ALA A 14 19.35 -9.02 -9.59
N ILE A 15 18.16 -9.63 -9.69
CA ILE A 15 17.00 -8.99 -10.33
C ILE A 15 16.58 -7.87 -9.37
N ALA A 16 17.06 -6.67 -9.60
CA ALA A 16 16.58 -5.46 -8.97
C ALA A 16 15.19 -5.13 -9.53
N GLY A 17 14.16 -5.80 -9.03
CA GLY A 17 12.80 -5.29 -9.13
C GLY A 17 12.76 -3.97 -8.39
N SER A 18 12.54 -2.87 -9.10
CA SER A 18 12.33 -1.55 -8.51
C SER A 18 11.00 -1.56 -7.77
N THR A 19 10.99 -2.04 -6.53
CA THR A 19 9.91 -1.79 -5.60
C THR A 19 10.00 -0.33 -5.19
N SER A 20 9.11 0.50 -5.73
CA SER A 20 8.91 1.84 -5.22
C SER A 20 8.38 1.73 -3.79
N VAL A 21 9.26 1.93 -2.80
CA VAL A 21 8.86 2.00 -1.40
C VAL A 21 8.15 3.33 -1.22
N ALA A 22 6.83 3.30 -1.20
CA ALA A 22 6.02 4.46 -0.83
C ALA A 22 6.15 4.65 0.69
N TYR A 23 6.81 5.71 1.12
CA TYR A 23 6.81 6.13 2.51
C TYR A 23 5.50 6.88 2.79
N ALA A 24 4.77 6.48 3.83
CA ALA A 24 3.69 7.28 4.38
C ALA A 24 4.30 8.54 5.02
N GLN A 25 4.37 9.63 4.26
CA GLN A 25 4.53 10.98 4.78
C GLN A 25 3.14 11.59 4.98
N ASP A 26 3.00 12.59 5.86
CA ASP A 26 1.80 13.41 6.03
C ASP A 26 1.35 14.04 4.69
N GLY A 27 0.69 13.30 3.83
CA GLY A 27 0.33 13.71 2.48
C GLY A 27 -0.08 12.57 1.54
N GLY A 28 -0.12 11.33 2.04
CA GLY A 28 -0.49 10.18 1.21
C GLY A 28 0.67 9.57 0.41
N MET A 29 0.39 8.46 -0.25
CA MET A 29 1.32 7.72 -1.09
C MET A 29 0.95 7.95 -2.55
N ARG A 30 1.91 8.36 -3.38
CA ARG A 30 1.69 8.59 -4.81
C ARG A 30 2.59 7.68 -5.64
N ALA A 31 2.01 7.06 -6.65
CA ALA A 31 2.75 6.26 -7.61
C ALA A 31 2.07 6.30 -8.99
N THR A 32 2.86 6.13 -10.02
CA THR A 32 2.40 6.09 -11.41
C THR A 32 2.01 4.67 -11.80
N THR A 33 0.93 4.52 -12.55
CA THR A 33 0.49 3.23 -13.09
C THR A 33 1.53 2.59 -14.00
N SER A 34 1.50 1.28 -14.17
CA SER A 34 2.54 0.49 -14.86
C SER A 34 2.86 0.93 -16.29
N LYS A 35 1.93 1.59 -16.99
CA LYS A 35 2.15 2.15 -18.34
C LYS A 35 2.23 3.68 -18.35
N GLY A 36 2.07 4.33 -17.20
CA GLY A 36 2.25 5.76 -17.06
C GLY A 36 1.05 6.61 -17.44
N SER A 37 -0.13 6.02 -17.59
CA SER A 37 -1.32 6.76 -18.01
C SER A 37 -1.93 7.61 -16.90
N LEU A 38 -1.75 7.22 -15.63
CA LEU A 38 -2.23 7.95 -14.47
C LEU A 38 -1.21 7.94 -13.34
N ASP A 39 -1.29 8.95 -12.48
CA ASP A 39 -0.75 8.91 -11.13
C ASP A 39 -1.88 8.62 -10.14
N ILE A 40 -1.65 7.71 -9.23
CA ILE A 40 -2.59 7.38 -8.16
C ILE A 40 -2.06 7.94 -6.85
N LEU A 41 -2.89 8.75 -6.18
CA LEU A 41 -2.64 9.22 -4.83
C LEU A 41 -3.54 8.43 -3.87
N LEU A 42 -2.94 7.69 -2.96
CA LEU A 42 -3.62 6.89 -1.94
C LEU A 42 -3.40 7.51 -0.56
N GLU A 43 -4.49 7.91 0.10
CA GLU A 43 -4.49 8.54 1.43
C GLU A 43 -5.28 7.66 2.41
N PRO A 44 -4.61 6.81 3.20
CA PRO A 44 -5.27 6.02 4.22
C PRO A 44 -5.61 6.87 5.44
N GLU A 45 -6.90 6.92 5.78
CA GLU A 45 -7.43 7.57 6.98
C GLU A 45 -7.82 6.49 7.99
N TRP A 46 -7.03 6.34 9.06
CA TRP A 46 -7.21 5.32 10.08
C TRP A 46 -8.19 5.77 11.18
N ASN A 47 -9.09 4.86 11.60
CA ASN A 47 -9.97 5.04 12.72
C ASN A 47 -9.54 4.13 13.88
N GLU A 48 -9.91 4.50 15.09
CA GLU A 48 -9.53 3.81 16.36
C GLU A 48 -9.91 2.32 16.43
N ASN A 49 -10.84 1.84 15.59
CA ASN A 49 -11.34 0.47 15.60
C ASN A 49 -10.66 -0.44 14.54
N GLY A 50 -9.51 -0.03 13.98
CA GLY A 50 -8.82 -0.75 12.91
C GLY A 50 -9.51 -0.67 11.55
N THR A 51 -10.50 0.21 11.40
CA THR A 51 -11.09 0.53 10.10
C THR A 51 -10.27 1.63 9.45
N VAL A 52 -10.01 1.49 8.16
CA VAL A 52 -9.35 2.51 7.34
C VAL A 52 -10.31 2.95 6.24
N LYS A 53 -10.27 4.23 5.89
CA LYS A 53 -10.87 4.77 4.68
C LYS A 53 -9.74 5.11 3.73
N PHE A 54 -9.63 4.38 2.63
CA PHE A 54 -8.69 4.69 1.57
C PHE A 54 -9.30 5.74 0.65
N ARG A 55 -8.85 6.99 0.77
CA ARG A 55 -9.14 8.01 -0.23
C ARG A 55 -8.15 7.81 -1.37
N THR A 56 -8.66 7.66 -2.58
CA THR A 56 -7.84 7.41 -3.76
C THR A 56 -8.20 8.42 -4.83
N SER A 57 -7.20 9.15 -5.32
CA SER A 57 -7.35 10.10 -6.41
C SER A 57 -6.61 9.61 -7.64
N PHE A 58 -7.29 9.64 -8.77
CA PHE A 58 -6.74 9.37 -10.10
C PHE A 58 -6.33 10.71 -10.71
N LEU A 59 -5.05 10.89 -10.98
CA LEU A 59 -4.49 12.17 -11.38
C LEU A 59 -3.88 12.09 -12.79
N ASN A 60 -3.94 13.19 -13.53
CA ASN A 60 -3.15 13.34 -14.75
C ASN A 60 -1.66 13.25 -14.39
N PRO A 61 -0.83 12.52 -15.17
CA PRO A 61 0.56 12.27 -14.83
C PRO A 61 1.35 13.56 -14.57
N GLY A 62 2.07 13.60 -13.45
CA GLY A 62 2.91 14.72 -13.05
C GLY A 62 2.13 15.96 -12.59
N THR A 63 0.80 15.91 -12.46
CA THR A 63 -0.04 17.03 -12.01
C THR A 63 -0.82 16.66 -10.73
N ASN A 64 -1.56 17.63 -10.19
CA ASN A 64 -2.57 17.40 -9.13
C ASN A 64 -4.00 17.52 -9.66
N GLU A 65 -4.18 17.49 -10.97
CA GLU A 65 -5.49 17.55 -11.61
C GLU A 65 -6.12 16.17 -11.66
N LEU A 66 -7.38 16.05 -11.23
CA LEU A 66 -8.12 14.81 -11.29
C LEU A 66 -8.35 14.37 -12.74
N HIS A 67 -8.05 13.11 -13.02
CA HIS A 67 -8.47 12.47 -14.25
C HIS A 67 -9.89 11.93 -14.07
N GLN A 68 -10.81 12.37 -14.93
CA GLN A 68 -12.21 11.94 -14.90
C GLN A 68 -12.44 10.76 -15.83
N HIS A 69 -13.45 9.94 -15.51
CA HIS A 69 -13.89 8.80 -16.31
C HIS A 69 -12.82 7.73 -16.50
N GLN A 70 -12.63 6.93 -15.45
CA GLN A 70 -11.82 5.71 -15.50
C GLN A 70 -12.61 4.50 -14.99
N ASP A 71 -12.34 3.36 -15.60
CA ASP A 71 -12.78 2.05 -15.14
C ASP A 71 -11.68 1.42 -14.30
N TYR A 72 -12.02 0.95 -13.10
CA TYR A 72 -11.03 0.48 -12.14
C TYR A 72 -11.54 -0.70 -11.30
N ASP A 73 -10.60 -1.39 -10.62
CA ASP A 73 -10.85 -2.16 -9.42
C ASP A 73 -9.86 -1.74 -8.33
N PHE A 74 -10.34 -1.71 -7.09
CA PHE A 74 -9.51 -1.48 -5.90
C PHE A 74 -9.43 -2.78 -5.12
N LYS A 75 -8.23 -3.31 -4.93
CA LYS A 75 -7.99 -4.59 -4.30
C LYS A 75 -7.10 -4.47 -3.07
N ILE A 76 -7.23 -5.42 -2.15
CA ILE A 76 -6.30 -5.61 -1.05
C ILE A 76 -5.79 -7.05 -1.11
N LEU A 77 -4.46 -7.18 -1.04
CA LEU A 77 -3.78 -8.47 -1.07
C LEU A 77 -3.02 -8.69 0.24
N GLN A 78 -2.94 -9.95 0.66
CA GLN A 78 -2.10 -10.40 1.76
C GLN A 78 -1.32 -11.64 1.32
N GLY A 79 0.00 -11.61 1.44
CA GLY A 79 0.85 -12.71 0.98
C GLY A 79 0.67 -13.05 -0.51
N GLY A 80 0.35 -12.07 -1.34
CA GLY A 80 0.10 -12.22 -2.77
C GLY A 80 -1.31 -12.72 -3.13
N ASN A 81 -2.17 -13.02 -2.14
CA ASN A 81 -3.54 -13.44 -2.38
C ASN A 81 -4.49 -12.25 -2.24
N GLU A 82 -5.43 -12.12 -3.18
CA GLU A 82 -6.51 -11.15 -3.09
C GLU A 82 -7.46 -11.53 -1.94
N ILE A 83 -7.62 -10.63 -0.96
CA ILE A 83 -8.55 -10.78 0.16
C ILE A 83 -9.75 -9.83 0.07
N PHE A 84 -9.68 -8.83 -0.81
CA PHE A 84 -10.74 -7.88 -1.07
C PHE A 84 -10.64 -7.34 -2.50
N SER A 85 -11.78 -7.17 -3.16
CA SER A 85 -11.96 -6.41 -4.41
C SER A 85 -13.24 -5.60 -4.30
N ALA A 86 -13.14 -4.30 -4.60
CA ALA A 86 -14.29 -3.40 -4.58
C ALA A 86 -15.30 -3.77 -5.66
N ALA A 87 -14.85 -4.14 -6.85
CA ALA A 87 -15.71 -4.54 -7.95
C ALA A 87 -16.47 -5.85 -7.63
N LYS A 88 -15.76 -6.87 -7.11
CA LYS A 88 -16.41 -8.14 -6.71
C LYS A 88 -17.45 -7.94 -5.60
N ARG A 89 -17.17 -7.04 -4.64
CA ARG A 89 -18.13 -6.71 -3.58
C ARG A 89 -19.44 -6.13 -4.13
N LEU A 90 -19.38 -5.43 -5.25
CA LEU A 90 -20.54 -4.90 -5.98
C LEU A 90 -21.10 -5.88 -7.02
N ASN A 91 -20.55 -7.10 -7.08
CA ASN A 91 -20.88 -8.11 -8.11
C ASN A 91 -20.64 -7.59 -9.54
N GLN A 92 -19.55 -6.86 -9.73
CA GLN A 92 -19.13 -6.27 -10.99
C GLN A 92 -17.73 -6.76 -11.38
N LEU A 93 -17.36 -6.63 -12.65
CA LEU A 93 -16.01 -6.89 -13.13
C LEU A 93 -15.09 -5.67 -12.95
N LEU A 94 -15.67 -4.47 -13.00
CA LEU A 94 -15.00 -3.19 -12.84
C LEU A 94 -16.00 -2.16 -12.31
N ILE A 95 -15.50 -1.04 -11.84
CA ILE A 95 -16.29 0.10 -11.37
C ILE A 95 -15.95 1.31 -12.24
N HIS A 96 -16.97 1.97 -12.78
CA HIS A 96 -16.78 3.24 -13.47
C HIS A 96 -16.77 4.39 -12.46
N ASN A 97 -15.77 5.24 -12.52
CA ASN A 97 -15.68 6.47 -11.73
C ASN A 97 -15.60 7.70 -12.65
N ALA A 98 -16.60 8.57 -12.56
CA ALA A 98 -16.67 9.78 -13.37
C ALA A 98 -15.94 10.98 -12.75
N GLU A 99 -15.66 10.94 -11.43
CA GLU A 99 -15.21 12.12 -10.69
C GLU A 99 -13.68 12.18 -10.49
N GLY A 100 -12.97 11.07 -10.71
CA GLY A 100 -11.53 11.02 -10.53
C GLY A 100 -11.08 10.77 -9.08
N ASN A 101 -12.01 10.59 -8.12
CA ASN A 101 -11.72 10.23 -6.74
C ASN A 101 -12.70 9.19 -6.22
N ILE A 102 -12.25 8.37 -5.28
CA ILE A 102 -13.06 7.34 -4.61
C ILE A 102 -12.70 7.27 -3.14
N THR A 103 -13.59 6.67 -2.35
CA THR A 103 -13.31 6.32 -0.95
C THR A 103 -13.74 4.88 -0.72
N VAL A 104 -12.78 4.03 -0.34
CA VAL A 104 -13.01 2.60 -0.05
C VAL A 104 -12.81 2.35 1.43
N PRO A 105 -13.88 2.07 2.21
CA PRO A 105 -13.75 1.66 3.60
C PRO A 105 -13.35 0.19 3.68
N TYR A 106 -12.38 -0.12 4.53
CA TYR A 106 -11.96 -1.48 4.81
C TYR A 106 -11.59 -1.67 6.28
N LYS A 107 -11.84 -2.85 6.82
CA LYS A 107 -11.44 -3.23 8.17
C LYS A 107 -10.46 -4.39 8.10
N PHE A 108 -9.26 -4.19 8.61
CA PHE A 108 -8.27 -5.24 8.71
C PHE A 108 -8.59 -6.16 9.90
N GLU A 109 -8.67 -7.47 9.64
CA GLU A 109 -8.93 -8.48 10.67
C GLU A 109 -7.67 -8.83 11.47
N GLN A 110 -6.49 -8.63 10.89
CA GLN A 110 -5.21 -8.98 11.47
C GLN A 110 -4.17 -7.91 11.21
N ASN A 111 -3.18 -7.85 12.10
CA ASN A 111 -1.97 -7.07 11.84
C ASN A 111 -1.09 -7.78 10.82
N GLY A 112 -0.28 -7.03 10.08
CA GLY A 112 0.61 -7.59 9.08
C GLY A 112 0.91 -6.64 7.93
N ASP A 113 1.57 -7.18 6.93
CA ASP A 113 1.90 -6.47 5.71
C ASP A 113 0.84 -6.80 4.64
N TYR A 114 0.31 -5.75 4.03
CA TYR A 114 -0.71 -5.80 2.99
C TYR A 114 -0.26 -4.99 1.78
N VAL A 115 -0.87 -5.28 0.64
CA VAL A 115 -0.70 -4.49 -0.57
C VAL A 115 -2.08 -3.99 -0.99
N VAL A 116 -2.21 -2.68 -1.17
CA VAL A 116 -3.34 -2.09 -1.89
C VAL A 116 -2.95 -2.03 -3.36
N GLU A 117 -3.73 -2.64 -4.22
CA GLU A 117 -3.56 -2.61 -5.66
C GLU A 117 -4.74 -1.88 -6.30
N VAL A 118 -4.43 -0.95 -7.19
CA VAL A 118 -5.43 -0.25 -8.00
C VAL A 118 -5.20 -0.63 -9.44
N ASP A 119 -6.14 -1.40 -10.00
CA ASP A 119 -6.17 -1.70 -11.43
C ASP A 119 -6.92 -0.59 -12.17
N VAL A 120 -6.37 -0.13 -13.27
CA VAL A 120 -7.01 0.77 -14.22
C VAL A 120 -7.29 0.00 -15.49
N LEU A 121 -8.57 -0.22 -15.79
CA LEU A 121 -9.05 -1.12 -16.83
C LEU A 121 -9.58 -0.38 -18.06
N GLY A 122 -9.84 0.92 -17.92
CA GLY A 122 -10.30 1.78 -19.01
C GLY A 122 -10.17 3.26 -18.66
N LEU A 123 -9.96 4.08 -19.68
CA LEU A 123 -9.90 5.55 -19.60
C LEU A 123 -10.89 6.17 -20.55
N GLY A 124 -11.62 7.19 -20.08
CA GLY A 124 -12.67 7.86 -20.85
C GLY A 124 -14.05 7.25 -20.59
N SER A 125 -15.04 7.66 -21.37
CA SER A 125 -16.43 7.23 -21.24
C SER A 125 -17.11 7.04 -22.58
N GLY A 126 -18.11 6.14 -22.63
CA GLY A 126 -18.91 5.87 -23.83
C GLY A 126 -18.05 5.54 -25.05
N PRO A 127 -18.26 6.19 -26.20
CA PRO A 127 -17.52 5.87 -27.43
C PRO A 127 -16.04 6.24 -27.38
N THR A 128 -15.60 7.02 -26.39
CA THR A 128 -14.20 7.45 -26.21
C THR A 128 -13.47 6.59 -25.17
N LEU A 129 -14.10 5.54 -24.66
CA LEU A 129 -13.46 4.61 -23.71
C LEU A 129 -12.29 3.89 -24.40
N ILE A 130 -11.13 4.01 -23.82
CA ILE A 130 -9.91 3.29 -24.22
C ILE A 130 -9.64 2.19 -23.19
N PRO A 131 -9.84 0.92 -23.54
CA PRO A 131 -9.46 -0.18 -22.65
C PRO A 131 -7.97 -0.14 -22.34
N THR A 132 -7.63 -0.29 -21.08
CA THR A 132 -6.24 -0.40 -20.64
C THR A 132 -6.12 -1.56 -19.66
N ASP A 133 -4.87 -1.91 -19.33
CA ASP A 133 -4.55 -2.95 -18.35
C ASP A 133 -3.29 -2.45 -17.63
N GLU A 134 -3.51 -1.63 -16.62
CA GLU A 134 -2.47 -0.99 -15.84
C GLU A 134 -2.77 -1.18 -14.37
N SER A 135 -1.73 -1.27 -13.56
CA SER A 135 -1.89 -1.34 -12.12
C SER A 135 -0.83 -0.52 -11.39
N VAL A 136 -1.13 -0.23 -10.14
CA VAL A 136 -0.19 0.34 -9.18
C VAL A 136 -0.38 -0.31 -7.83
N GLN A 137 0.70 -0.49 -7.07
CA GLN A 137 0.68 -1.14 -5.77
C GLN A 137 1.26 -0.24 -4.69
N PHE A 138 0.65 -0.29 -3.50
CA PHE A 138 1.05 0.43 -2.29
C PHE A 138 1.20 -0.55 -1.13
N ASN A 139 2.35 -0.55 -0.47
CA ASN A 139 2.57 -1.38 0.70
C ASN A 139 1.96 -0.73 1.94
N ILE A 140 1.10 -1.45 2.65
CA ILE A 140 0.42 -1.02 3.87
C ILE A 140 0.84 -1.92 5.01
N LYS A 141 1.36 -1.34 6.08
CA LYS A 141 1.68 -2.07 7.30
C LYS A 141 0.65 -1.79 8.38
N VAL A 142 -0.09 -2.82 8.76
CA VAL A 142 -1.05 -2.77 9.87
C VAL A 142 -0.35 -3.22 11.14
N THR A 143 -0.21 -2.32 12.11
CA THR A 143 0.42 -2.59 13.40
C THR A 143 -0.62 -2.57 14.53
N PRO A 144 -0.39 -3.29 15.64
CA PRO A 144 -1.26 -3.17 16.79
C PRO A 144 -1.24 -1.74 17.29
N GLU A 145 -2.40 -1.12 17.44
CA GLU A 145 -2.53 0.11 18.20
C GLU A 145 -2.35 -0.22 19.68
N PHE A 146 -1.16 0.04 20.21
CA PHE A 146 -0.99 0.07 21.67
C PHE A 146 -1.65 1.37 22.17
N PRO A 147 -2.70 1.29 23.01
CA PRO A 147 -3.24 2.47 23.66
C PRO A 147 -2.09 3.26 24.29
N ALA A 148 -2.03 4.57 24.06
CA ALA A 148 -0.94 5.44 24.55
C ALA A 148 -0.67 5.25 26.07
N GLY A 149 -1.69 4.84 26.84
CA GLY A 149 -1.57 4.45 28.23
C GLY A 149 -0.70 3.21 28.49
N MET A 150 -0.65 2.24 27.57
CA MET A 150 0.18 1.03 27.74
C MET A 150 1.67 1.35 27.52
N THR A 151 2.01 2.23 26.59
CA THR A 151 3.39 2.68 26.36
C THR A 151 3.92 3.44 27.57
N ALA A 152 3.10 4.27 28.20
CA ALA A 152 3.43 4.96 29.45
C ALA A 152 3.60 3.99 30.64
N ALA A 153 2.78 2.95 30.73
CA ALA A 153 2.89 1.94 31.77
C ALA A 153 4.17 1.10 31.66
N VAL A 154 4.55 0.70 30.45
CA VAL A 154 5.81 -0.05 30.21
C VAL A 154 7.02 0.83 30.50
N ALA A 155 7.02 2.10 30.08
CA ALA A 155 8.09 3.05 30.40
C ALA A 155 8.21 3.31 31.90
N GLY A 156 7.09 3.40 32.61
CA GLY A 156 7.04 3.54 34.07
C GLY A 156 7.62 2.34 34.82
N LEU A 157 7.31 1.12 34.38
CA LEU A 157 7.83 -0.12 34.97
C LEU A 157 9.35 -0.25 34.79
N VAL A 158 9.87 0.07 33.60
CA VAL A 158 11.30 0.04 33.30
C VAL A 158 12.06 1.09 34.15
N ALA A 159 11.53 2.30 34.27
CA ALA A 159 12.13 3.36 35.09
C ALA A 159 12.18 2.96 36.59
N SER A 160 11.09 2.37 37.10
CA SER A 160 11.00 1.88 38.49
C SER A 160 11.99 0.77 38.77
N ALA A 161 12.18 -0.18 37.86
CA ALA A 161 13.14 -1.27 37.99
C ALA A 161 14.59 -0.75 38.05
N ILE A 162 14.93 0.25 37.23
CA ILE A 162 16.27 0.86 37.21
C ILE A 162 16.57 1.61 38.53
N ILE A 163 15.58 2.31 39.10
CA ILE A 163 15.73 3.02 40.38
C ILE A 163 15.93 2.02 41.52
N LEU A 164 15.17 0.91 41.54
CA LEU A 164 15.33 -0.14 42.56
C LEU A 164 16.70 -0.80 42.48
N ALA A 165 17.18 -1.13 41.28
CA ALA A 165 18.48 -1.75 41.07
C ALA A 165 19.67 -0.84 41.50
N ARG A 166 19.50 0.49 41.45
CA ARG A 166 20.52 1.45 41.94
C ARG A 166 20.55 1.61 43.47
N LYS A 167 19.45 1.34 44.18
CA LYS A 167 19.37 1.40 45.63
C LYS A 167 19.89 0.16 46.34
N LEU A 168 20.05 -0.95 45.62
CA LEU A 168 20.52 -2.24 46.14
C LEU A 168 22.04 -2.45 45.95
N LYS A 169 22.74 -1.47 45.42
CA LYS A 169 24.22 -1.38 45.40
C LYS A 169 24.71 -0.35 46.39
#